data_d6cc3ea572cff5a145b8e646f9a6ae9c
#
_entry.id   d6cc3ea572cff5a145b8e646f9a6ae9c
#
_cell.length_a   1.000
_cell.length_b   1.000
_cell.length_c   1.000
_cell.angle_alpha   90.00
_cell.angle_beta   90.00
_cell.angle_gamma   90.00
#
_symmetry.space_group_name_H-M   'P 1'
#
loop_
_entity.id
_entity.type
_entity.pdbx_description
1 polymer ?
#
loop_
_entity_poly.entity_id
_entity_poly.type
_entity_poly.pdbx_seq_one_letter_code
_entity_poly.pdbx_strand_id
1 'polypeptide(L)'
;MKKNLLITGGSGFLGTNLAIKLRNKYNVFLASRNQRRNYEASQKTLCESIPLDVSNINSIRDVFAYSKPNIVVHAAATKFVDISEKFPFECSDVNILGSSNIARVAIEKGVKTVIGISTDKATQPIKNFYGFSKATMEKLFLASNSNSKTNFLCVRYGNVAWSTGSVFPIWKKMFEKNKTI
;
A
#
# COMPACT_ATOMS: atom_id res chain seq x y z
N MET A 1 -3.99 24.07 10.32
CA MET A 1 -3.79 22.67 10.74
C MET A 1 -3.25 21.85 9.59
N LYS A 2 -2.33 20.89 9.87
CA LYS A 2 -1.86 19.93 8.84
C LYS A 2 -3.00 18.98 8.48
N LYS A 3 -3.09 18.58 7.20
CA LYS A 3 -4.02 17.54 6.74
C LYS A 3 -3.55 16.17 7.20
N ASN A 4 -4.49 15.28 7.54
CA ASN A 4 -4.22 13.90 7.89
C ASN A 4 -3.96 13.05 6.63
N LEU A 5 -2.84 12.35 6.61
CA LEU A 5 -2.42 11.42 5.57
C LEU A 5 -2.32 10.01 6.15
N LEU A 6 -3.15 9.09 5.67
CA LEU A 6 -3.07 7.68 6.02
C LEU A 6 -2.29 6.93 4.94
N ILE A 7 -1.30 6.13 5.34
CA ILE A 7 -0.54 5.26 4.43
C ILE A 7 -0.80 3.80 4.83
N THR A 8 -1.60 3.07 4.05
CA THR A 8 -1.75 1.63 4.23
C THR A 8 -0.52 0.91 3.69
N GLY A 9 -0.12 -0.20 4.31
CA GLY A 9 1.20 -0.78 4.06
C GLY A 9 2.33 0.10 4.60
N GLY A 10 2.02 0.95 5.59
CA GLY A 10 2.87 2.00 6.11
C GLY A 10 4.19 1.54 6.69
N SER A 11 4.26 0.32 7.24
CA SER A 11 5.51 -0.27 7.75
C SER A 11 6.40 -0.89 6.64
N GLY A 12 5.95 -0.84 5.37
CA GLY A 12 6.73 -1.28 4.23
C GLY A 12 7.78 -0.26 3.79
N PHE A 13 8.63 -0.66 2.83
CA PHE A 13 9.69 0.18 2.28
C PHE A 13 9.17 1.52 1.75
N LEU A 14 8.13 1.49 0.91
CA LEU A 14 7.54 2.72 0.34
C LEU A 14 6.89 3.57 1.43
N GLY A 15 6.09 2.95 2.31
CA GLY A 15 5.35 3.65 3.36
C GLY A 15 6.25 4.42 4.31
N THR A 16 7.32 3.79 4.81
CA THR A 16 8.29 4.44 5.71
C THR A 16 9.04 5.59 5.02
N ASN A 17 9.45 5.41 3.75
CA ASN A 17 10.13 6.47 3.00
C ASN A 17 9.21 7.67 2.72
N LEU A 18 7.95 7.42 2.36
CA LEU A 18 6.96 8.48 2.19
C LEU A 18 6.70 9.22 3.51
N ALA A 19 6.54 8.50 4.62
CA ALA A 19 6.32 9.10 5.92
C ALA A 19 7.45 10.05 6.32
N ILE A 20 8.70 9.62 6.19
CA ILE A 20 9.87 10.47 6.48
C ILE A 20 9.85 11.77 5.66
N LYS A 21 9.52 11.67 4.37
CA LYS A 21 9.48 12.84 3.48
C LYS A 21 8.28 13.77 3.74
N LEU A 22 7.15 13.22 4.22
CA LEU A 22 5.89 13.94 4.27
C LEU A 22 5.49 14.39 5.68
N ARG A 23 6.09 13.87 6.75
CA ARG A 23 5.72 14.17 8.15
C ARG A 23 5.81 15.66 8.53
N ASN A 24 6.65 16.42 7.85
CA ASN A 24 6.74 17.86 8.11
C ASN A 24 5.57 18.64 7.49
N LYS A 25 4.95 18.11 6.41
CA LYS A 25 3.85 18.74 5.68
C LYS A 25 2.47 18.23 6.11
N TYR A 26 2.37 16.96 6.51
CA TYR A 26 1.14 16.29 6.89
C TYR A 26 1.23 15.69 8.30
N ASN A 27 0.07 15.46 8.91
CA ASN A 27 -0.05 14.57 10.06
C ASN A 27 -0.18 13.14 9.51
N VAL A 28 0.92 12.36 9.58
CA VAL A 28 1.04 11.06 8.89
C VAL A 28 0.72 9.93 9.85
N PHE A 29 -0.21 9.06 9.44
CA PHE A 29 -0.55 7.80 10.08
C PHE A 29 -0.08 6.63 9.20
N LEU A 30 0.66 5.70 9.80
CA LEU A 30 1.09 4.46 9.16
C LEU A 30 0.14 3.33 9.57
N ALA A 31 -0.33 2.52 8.61
CA ALA A 31 -1.22 1.43 8.95
C ALA A 31 -0.82 0.13 8.25
N SER A 32 -0.64 -0.96 9.01
CA SER A 32 -0.36 -2.29 8.46
C SER A 32 -0.62 -3.42 9.46
N ARG A 33 -0.65 -4.68 8.99
CA ARG A 33 -0.99 -5.86 9.81
C ARG A 33 0.05 -6.22 10.87
N ASN A 34 1.32 -6.13 10.54
CA ASN A 34 2.39 -6.64 11.39
C ASN A 34 2.75 -5.65 12.49
N GLN A 35 2.38 -5.95 13.73
CA GLN A 35 2.57 -5.09 14.91
C GLN A 35 4.05 -4.75 15.16
N ARG A 36 4.97 -5.73 15.04
CA ARG A 36 6.40 -5.48 15.22
C ARG A 36 6.95 -4.49 14.21
N ARG A 37 6.61 -4.68 12.93
CA ARG A 37 7.00 -3.74 11.87
C ARG A 37 6.35 -2.36 12.04
N ASN A 38 5.14 -2.30 12.55
CA ASN A 38 4.48 -1.03 12.90
C ASN A 38 5.28 -0.27 13.96
N TYR A 39 5.69 -0.95 15.03
CA TYR A 39 6.54 -0.37 16.06
C TYR A 39 7.87 0.13 15.49
N GLU A 40 8.59 -0.71 14.74
CA GLU A 40 9.85 -0.33 14.08
C GLU A 40 9.68 0.87 13.13
N ALA A 41 8.58 0.91 12.38
CA ALA A 41 8.26 2.01 11.48
C ALA A 41 7.96 3.30 12.25
N SER A 42 7.21 3.24 13.36
CA SER A 42 6.92 4.41 14.18
C SER A 42 8.19 5.02 14.77
N GLN A 43 9.10 4.20 15.29
CA GLN A 43 10.39 4.66 15.80
C GLN A 43 11.24 5.33 14.72
N LYS A 44 11.31 4.72 13.53
CA LYS A 44 12.10 5.23 12.40
C LYS A 44 11.54 6.52 11.81
N THR A 45 10.22 6.64 11.72
CA THR A 45 9.56 7.75 11.02
C THR A 45 9.11 8.86 11.95
N LEU A 46 9.04 8.60 13.26
CA LEU A 46 8.40 9.46 14.26
C LEU A 46 6.92 9.77 13.91
N CYS A 47 6.27 8.84 13.22
CA CYS A 47 4.85 8.91 12.87
C CYS A 47 4.09 7.84 13.63
N GLU A 48 2.82 8.09 13.90
CA GLU A 48 1.95 7.13 14.56
C GLU A 48 1.66 5.92 13.67
N SER A 49 1.69 4.72 14.24
CA SER A 49 1.39 3.46 13.56
C SER A 49 0.16 2.79 14.16
N ILE A 50 -0.73 2.31 13.29
CA ILE A 50 -2.02 1.71 13.65
C ILE A 50 -2.10 0.31 13.05
N PRO A 51 -2.57 -0.71 13.78
CA PRO A 51 -2.88 -2.02 13.20
C PRO A 51 -3.98 -1.90 12.15
N LEU A 52 -3.78 -2.53 10.97
CA LEU A 52 -4.75 -2.53 9.88
C LEU A 52 -4.67 -3.81 9.07
N ASP A 53 -5.78 -4.51 8.95
CA ASP A 53 -6.00 -5.53 7.95
C ASP A 53 -6.95 -5.00 6.86
N VAL A 54 -6.45 -4.82 5.63
CA VAL A 54 -7.23 -4.29 4.52
C VAL A 54 -8.29 -5.28 4.00
N SER A 55 -8.12 -6.57 4.25
CA SER A 55 -9.13 -7.59 3.90
C SER A 55 -10.36 -7.50 4.82
N ASN A 56 -10.23 -6.91 6.00
CA ASN A 56 -11.31 -6.69 6.95
C ASN A 56 -11.83 -5.25 6.90
N ILE A 57 -13.04 -5.08 6.38
CA ILE A 57 -13.66 -3.75 6.22
C ILE A 57 -13.89 -3.02 7.56
N ASN A 58 -14.14 -3.75 8.65
CA ASN A 58 -14.32 -3.13 9.97
C ASN A 58 -12.99 -2.60 10.50
N SER A 59 -11.88 -3.33 10.32
CA SER A 59 -10.54 -2.84 10.63
C SER A 59 -10.23 -1.51 9.91
N ILE A 60 -10.65 -1.38 8.65
CA ILE A 60 -10.49 -0.12 7.91
C ILE A 60 -11.37 0.98 8.50
N ARG A 61 -12.63 0.71 8.82
CA ARG A 61 -13.55 1.68 9.43
C ARG A 61 -13.02 2.23 10.75
N ASP A 62 -12.45 1.36 11.60
CA ASP A 62 -11.85 1.76 12.88
C ASP A 62 -10.64 2.68 12.66
N VAL A 63 -9.73 2.31 11.75
CA VAL A 63 -8.56 3.14 11.41
C VAL A 63 -8.96 4.48 10.81
N PHE A 64 -10.00 4.52 9.95
CA PHE A 64 -10.48 5.77 9.35
C PHE A 64 -11.21 6.65 10.38
N ALA A 65 -11.95 6.05 11.31
CA ALA A 65 -12.59 6.79 12.41
C ALA A 65 -11.55 7.45 13.32
N TYR A 66 -10.46 6.74 13.61
CA TYR A 66 -9.37 7.23 14.44
C TYR A 66 -8.53 8.30 13.72
N SER A 67 -7.99 8.00 12.53
CA SER A 67 -7.05 8.87 11.81
C SER A 67 -7.73 10.01 11.05
N LYS A 68 -9.02 9.94 10.76
CA LYS A 68 -9.82 10.92 10.00
C LYS A 68 -9.07 11.44 8.77
N PRO A 69 -8.68 10.58 7.84
CA PRO A 69 -7.75 10.93 6.77
C PRO A 69 -8.40 11.87 5.75
N ASN A 70 -7.69 12.93 5.38
CA ASN A 70 -8.03 13.74 4.21
C ASN A 70 -7.50 13.09 2.92
N ILE A 71 -6.37 12.38 3.04
CA ILE A 71 -5.67 11.72 1.94
C ILE A 71 -5.31 10.31 2.39
N VAL A 72 -5.49 9.34 1.50
CA VAL A 72 -5.05 7.94 1.70
C VAL A 72 -4.07 7.57 0.60
N VAL A 73 -2.89 7.05 0.97
CA VAL A 73 -1.99 6.35 0.07
C VAL A 73 -2.14 4.86 0.32
N HIS A 74 -2.76 4.16 -0.62
CA HIS A 74 -2.99 2.72 -0.52
C HIS A 74 -1.80 1.96 -1.11
N ALA A 75 -0.84 1.60 -0.24
CA ALA A 75 0.35 0.82 -0.60
C ALA A 75 0.37 -0.59 0.02
N ALA A 76 -0.67 -0.98 0.76
CA ALA A 76 -0.82 -2.36 1.24
C ALA A 76 -1.08 -3.30 0.06
N ALA A 77 -0.24 -4.31 -0.09
CA ALA A 77 -0.37 -5.34 -1.11
C ALA A 77 0.49 -6.57 -0.78
N THR A 78 0.10 -7.74 -1.26
CA THR A 78 1.02 -8.84 -1.55
C THR A 78 1.74 -8.48 -2.85
N LYS A 79 3.09 -8.47 -2.85
CA LYS A 79 3.87 -7.90 -3.96
C LYS A 79 4.79 -8.87 -4.69
N PHE A 80 4.96 -10.07 -4.14
CA PHE A 80 5.83 -11.09 -4.73
C PHE A 80 5.05 -11.88 -5.78
N VAL A 81 5.54 -11.85 -7.02
CA VAL A 81 4.86 -12.46 -8.19
C VAL A 81 4.71 -13.97 -7.99
N ASP A 82 5.79 -14.66 -7.65
CA ASP A 82 5.84 -16.11 -7.37
C ASP A 82 4.90 -16.53 -6.23
N ILE A 83 4.88 -15.75 -5.16
CA ILE A 83 3.98 -16.00 -4.02
C ILE A 83 2.52 -15.77 -4.43
N SER A 84 2.24 -14.75 -5.24
CA SER A 84 0.88 -14.47 -5.71
C SER A 84 0.35 -15.55 -6.65
N GLU A 85 1.21 -16.18 -7.46
CA GLU A 85 0.85 -17.36 -8.27
C GLU A 85 0.55 -18.58 -7.37
N LYS A 86 1.38 -18.80 -6.36
CA LYS A 86 1.24 -19.95 -5.45
C LYS A 86 0.03 -19.81 -4.51
N PHE A 87 -0.28 -18.60 -4.08
CA PHE A 87 -1.35 -18.29 -3.12
C PHE A 87 -2.30 -17.21 -3.67
N PRO A 88 -3.06 -17.51 -4.75
CA PRO A 88 -3.89 -16.51 -5.43
C PRO A 88 -5.03 -15.98 -4.56
N PHE A 89 -5.58 -16.77 -3.65
CA PHE A 89 -6.63 -16.33 -2.74
C PHE A 89 -6.14 -15.25 -1.78
N GLU A 90 -4.98 -15.43 -1.13
CA GLU A 90 -4.36 -14.39 -0.30
C GLU A 90 -4.09 -13.11 -1.10
N CYS A 91 -3.61 -13.25 -2.34
CA CYS A 91 -3.42 -12.11 -3.22
C CYS A 91 -4.74 -11.41 -3.56
N SER A 92 -5.81 -12.15 -3.86
CA SER A 92 -7.15 -11.61 -4.09
C SER A 92 -7.68 -10.86 -2.87
N ASP A 93 -7.58 -11.45 -1.70
CA ASP A 93 -8.12 -10.87 -0.47
C ASP A 93 -7.41 -9.54 -0.14
N VAL A 94 -6.10 -9.49 -0.28
CA VAL A 94 -5.33 -8.27 0.03
C VAL A 94 -5.42 -7.25 -1.09
N ASN A 95 -5.16 -7.64 -2.35
CA ASN A 95 -4.98 -6.68 -3.43
C ASN A 95 -6.31 -6.26 -4.09
N ILE A 96 -7.29 -7.15 -4.17
CA ILE A 96 -8.58 -6.87 -4.81
C ILE A 96 -9.63 -6.49 -3.77
N LEU A 97 -9.96 -7.40 -2.85
CA LEU A 97 -10.97 -7.14 -1.81
C LEU A 97 -10.51 -6.01 -0.90
N GLY A 98 -9.25 -6.02 -0.45
CA GLY A 98 -8.68 -4.96 0.37
C GLY A 98 -8.75 -3.58 -0.30
N SER A 99 -8.44 -3.49 -1.60
CA SER A 99 -8.57 -2.24 -2.35
C SER A 99 -10.04 -1.81 -2.51
N SER A 100 -10.95 -2.75 -2.76
CA SER A 100 -12.40 -2.47 -2.79
C SER A 100 -12.89 -1.93 -1.46
N ASN A 101 -12.47 -2.54 -0.35
CA ASN A 101 -12.82 -2.09 1.00
C ASN A 101 -12.31 -0.68 1.30
N ILE A 102 -11.06 -0.38 0.91
CA ILE A 102 -10.49 0.98 1.03
C ILE A 102 -11.32 1.99 0.24
N ALA A 103 -11.71 1.67 -1.00
CA ALA A 103 -12.53 2.57 -1.81
C ALA A 103 -13.89 2.84 -1.15
N ARG A 104 -14.59 1.79 -0.71
CA ARG A 104 -15.89 1.87 -0.05
C ARG A 104 -15.83 2.74 1.21
N VAL A 105 -14.88 2.48 2.10
CA VAL A 105 -14.75 3.23 3.35
C VAL A 105 -14.27 4.67 3.10
N ALA A 106 -13.41 4.90 2.11
CA ALA A 106 -12.99 6.24 1.74
C ALA A 106 -14.17 7.11 1.26
N ILE A 107 -15.07 6.53 0.46
CA ILE A 107 -16.30 7.19 0.01
C ILE A 107 -17.25 7.41 1.21
N GLU A 108 -17.46 6.37 2.04
CA GLU A 108 -18.30 6.45 3.24
C GLU A 108 -17.86 7.57 4.18
N LYS A 109 -16.56 7.75 4.37
CA LYS A 109 -15.96 8.76 5.28
C LYS A 109 -15.65 10.10 4.62
N GLY A 110 -15.96 10.28 3.35
CA GLY A 110 -15.74 11.53 2.65
C GLY A 110 -14.26 11.92 2.49
N VAL A 111 -13.37 10.93 2.32
CA VAL A 111 -11.95 11.17 2.06
C VAL A 111 -11.80 11.96 0.77
N LYS A 112 -10.95 13.00 0.80
CA LYS A 112 -10.78 13.86 -0.37
C LYS A 112 -10.04 13.18 -1.52
N THR A 113 -8.99 12.39 -1.20
CA THR A 113 -8.13 11.78 -2.24
C THR A 113 -7.62 10.44 -1.79
N VAL A 114 -7.70 9.44 -2.66
CA VAL A 114 -7.11 8.11 -2.50
C VAL A 114 -6.12 7.87 -3.63
N ILE A 115 -4.88 7.53 -3.31
CA ILE A 115 -3.82 7.23 -4.28
C ILE A 115 -3.47 5.75 -4.17
N GLY A 116 -3.84 4.97 -5.17
CA GLY A 116 -3.51 3.55 -5.28
C GLY A 116 -2.10 3.36 -5.85
N ILE A 117 -1.29 2.62 -5.14
CA ILE A 117 0.05 2.26 -5.61
C ILE A 117 -0.05 1.01 -6.49
N SER A 118 0.26 1.16 -7.77
CA SER A 118 0.22 0.11 -8.78
C SER A 118 1.63 -0.24 -9.31
N THR A 119 1.70 -0.95 -10.41
CA THR A 119 2.92 -1.54 -10.96
C THR A 119 2.91 -1.52 -12.49
N ASP A 120 4.08 -1.54 -13.10
CA ASP A 120 4.28 -1.80 -14.54
C ASP A 120 3.67 -3.14 -14.98
N LYS A 121 3.61 -4.13 -14.08
CA LYS A 121 3.04 -5.48 -14.35
C LYS A 121 1.53 -5.48 -14.54
N ALA A 122 0.85 -4.38 -14.23
CA ALA A 122 -0.56 -4.15 -14.56
C ALA A 122 -0.79 -3.68 -16.00
N THR A 123 0.30 -3.51 -16.79
CA THR A 123 0.24 -3.12 -18.21
C THR A 123 0.00 -4.34 -19.10
N GLN A 124 -0.82 -4.17 -20.13
CA GLN A 124 -1.10 -5.24 -21.11
C GLN A 124 0.15 -5.55 -21.98
N PRO A 125 0.38 -6.83 -22.32
CA PRO A 125 -0.33 -8.03 -21.88
C PRO A 125 0.07 -8.44 -20.45
N ILE A 126 -0.93 -8.63 -19.58
CA ILE A 126 -0.69 -9.03 -18.19
C ILE A 126 -0.28 -10.51 -18.14
N LYS A 127 0.85 -10.79 -17.48
CA LYS A 127 1.48 -12.13 -17.51
C LYS A 127 1.36 -12.92 -16.19
N ASN A 128 0.89 -12.29 -15.11
CA ASN A 128 0.86 -12.92 -13.79
C ASN A 128 -0.29 -12.41 -12.94
N PHE A 129 -0.65 -13.21 -11.92
CA PHE A 129 -1.78 -12.92 -11.04
C PHE A 129 -1.60 -11.63 -10.24
N TYR A 130 -0.38 -11.32 -9.80
CA TYR A 130 -0.07 -10.04 -9.17
C TYR A 130 -0.42 -8.86 -10.08
N GLY A 131 -0.02 -8.91 -11.35
CA GLY A 131 -0.37 -7.89 -12.35
C GLY A 131 -1.89 -7.76 -12.53
N PHE A 132 -2.61 -8.88 -12.64
CA PHE A 132 -4.07 -8.89 -12.73
C PHE A 132 -4.71 -8.26 -11.48
N SER A 133 -4.26 -8.62 -10.30
CA SER A 133 -4.80 -8.06 -9.05
C SER A 133 -4.62 -6.55 -8.96
N LYS A 134 -3.48 -6.04 -9.41
CA LYS A 134 -3.21 -4.59 -9.43
C LYS A 134 -3.98 -3.87 -10.53
N ALA A 135 -4.13 -4.45 -11.71
CA ALA A 135 -4.99 -3.92 -12.78
C ALA A 135 -6.46 -3.86 -12.34
N THR A 136 -6.94 -4.86 -11.59
CA THR A 136 -8.27 -4.86 -11.00
C THR A 136 -8.44 -3.72 -9.98
N MET A 137 -7.47 -3.52 -9.08
CA MET A 137 -7.45 -2.37 -8.16
C MET A 137 -7.58 -1.05 -8.93
N GLU A 138 -6.79 -0.85 -10.01
CA GLU A 138 -6.86 0.37 -10.81
C GLU A 138 -8.26 0.59 -11.40
N LYS A 139 -8.87 -0.46 -11.95
CA LYS A 139 -10.23 -0.38 -12.49
C LYS A 139 -11.26 -0.03 -11.42
N LEU A 140 -11.18 -0.64 -10.24
CA LEU A 140 -12.05 -0.33 -9.10
C LEU A 140 -11.91 1.14 -8.67
N PHE A 141 -10.68 1.63 -8.54
CA PHE A 141 -10.43 3.02 -8.12
C PHE A 141 -10.91 4.02 -9.18
N LEU A 142 -10.58 3.80 -10.45
CA LEU A 142 -11.01 4.70 -11.53
C LEU A 142 -12.53 4.73 -11.70
N ALA A 143 -13.20 3.56 -11.61
CA ALA A 143 -14.65 3.49 -11.64
C ALA A 143 -15.32 4.21 -10.46
N SER A 144 -14.66 4.25 -9.30
CA SER A 144 -15.17 4.94 -8.10
C SER A 144 -15.22 6.47 -8.26
N ASN A 145 -14.49 7.06 -9.20
CA ASN A 145 -14.56 8.49 -9.49
C ASN A 145 -15.93 8.93 -10.01
N SER A 146 -16.60 8.08 -10.80
CA SER A 146 -17.88 8.43 -11.42
C SER A 146 -19.03 8.55 -10.42
N ASN A 147 -18.90 7.91 -9.24
CA ASN A 147 -20.00 7.76 -8.28
C ASN A 147 -19.66 8.35 -6.91
N SER A 148 -18.62 9.16 -6.78
CA SER A 148 -18.24 9.75 -5.50
C SER A 148 -17.56 11.11 -5.63
N LYS A 149 -17.52 11.84 -4.51
CA LYS A 149 -16.75 13.10 -4.39
C LYS A 149 -15.28 12.85 -4.00
N THR A 150 -14.90 11.60 -3.74
CA THR A 150 -13.53 11.18 -3.46
C THR A 150 -12.76 11.08 -4.78
N ASN A 151 -11.62 11.74 -4.88
CA ASN A 151 -10.76 11.66 -6.05
C ASN A 151 -9.82 10.44 -5.93
N PHE A 152 -9.99 9.45 -6.82
CA PHE A 152 -9.17 8.26 -6.89
C PHE A 152 -8.12 8.38 -8.00
N LEU A 153 -6.87 8.17 -7.64
CA LEU A 153 -5.72 8.21 -8.55
C LEU A 153 -4.94 6.90 -8.43
N CYS A 154 -4.29 6.47 -9.51
CA CYS A 154 -3.37 5.34 -9.50
C CYS A 154 -2.00 5.78 -10.00
N VAL A 155 -0.94 5.30 -9.35
CA VAL A 155 0.45 5.55 -9.73
C VAL A 155 1.12 4.21 -10.00
N ARG A 156 1.65 4.01 -11.20
CA ARG A 156 2.46 2.84 -11.58
C ARG A 156 3.94 3.16 -11.42
N TYR A 157 4.71 2.19 -10.95
CA TYR A 157 6.17 2.22 -11.00
C TYR A 157 6.69 0.82 -11.35
N GLY A 158 7.92 0.75 -11.84
CA GLY A 158 8.62 -0.49 -12.12
C GLY A 158 9.32 -1.06 -10.88
N ASN A 159 10.45 -1.72 -11.08
CA ASN A 159 11.23 -2.29 -9.99
C ASN A 159 11.86 -1.19 -9.13
N VAL A 160 11.59 -1.23 -7.84
CA VAL A 160 12.12 -0.23 -6.89
C VAL A 160 13.45 -0.71 -6.34
N ALA A 161 14.51 0.00 -6.67
CA ALA A 161 15.85 -0.27 -6.17
C ALA A 161 15.88 -0.25 -4.63
N TRP A 162 16.64 -1.15 -4.03
CA TRP A 162 16.81 -1.29 -2.58
C TRP A 162 15.54 -1.64 -1.78
N SER A 163 14.41 -1.91 -2.44
CA SER A 163 13.21 -2.38 -1.73
C SER A 163 13.40 -3.82 -1.23
N THR A 164 12.62 -4.19 -0.19
CA THR A 164 12.66 -5.55 0.36
C THR A 164 12.40 -6.60 -0.73
N GLY A 165 13.33 -7.54 -0.92
CA GLY A 165 13.26 -8.58 -1.95
C GLY A 165 13.63 -8.11 -3.36
N SER A 166 14.12 -6.87 -3.55
CA SER A 166 14.68 -6.44 -4.82
C SER A 166 16.09 -7.00 -5.05
N VAL A 167 16.52 -6.98 -6.30
CA VAL A 167 17.79 -7.59 -6.74
C VAL A 167 19.02 -7.01 -6.04
N PHE A 168 19.08 -5.70 -5.80
CA PHE A 168 20.26 -5.05 -5.21
C PHE A 168 20.58 -5.53 -3.78
N PRO A 169 19.65 -5.60 -2.82
CA PRO A 169 19.91 -6.19 -1.51
C PRO A 169 20.32 -7.67 -1.57
N ILE A 170 19.78 -8.42 -2.55
CA ILE A 170 20.15 -9.83 -2.74
C ILE A 170 21.60 -9.92 -3.23
N TRP A 171 21.97 -9.20 -4.27
CA TRP A 171 23.33 -9.16 -4.81
C TRP A 171 24.35 -8.70 -3.76
N LYS A 172 24.02 -7.64 -3.00
CA LYS A 172 24.88 -7.18 -1.90
C LYS A 172 25.17 -8.32 -0.90
N LYS A 173 24.13 -9.04 -0.48
CA LYS A 173 24.30 -10.18 0.44
C LYS A 173 25.10 -11.34 -0.18
N MET A 174 24.93 -11.59 -1.49
CA MET A 174 25.72 -12.63 -2.19
C MET A 174 27.17 -12.22 -2.28
N PHE A 175 27.45 -10.97 -2.63
CA PHE A 175 28.81 -10.42 -2.66
C PHE A 175 29.50 -10.49 -1.30
N GLU A 176 28.81 -10.06 -0.23
CA GLU A 176 29.35 -10.14 1.15
C GLU A 176 29.64 -11.57 1.59
N LYS A 177 28.99 -12.59 0.99
CA LYS A 177 29.19 -14.01 1.27
C LYS A 177 30.11 -14.71 0.26
N ASN A 178 30.82 -13.99 -0.58
CA ASN A 178 31.66 -14.52 -1.66
C ASN A 178 30.94 -15.55 -2.55
N LYS A 179 29.65 -15.37 -2.80
CA LYS A 179 28.87 -16.21 -3.72
C LYS A 179 28.80 -15.55 -5.09
N THR A 180 28.84 -16.38 -6.13
CA THR A 180 28.64 -15.92 -7.51
C THR A 180 27.25 -15.25 -7.64
N ILE A 181 27.22 -14.13 -8.32
CA ILE A 181 25.97 -13.37 -8.62
C ILE A 181 25.32 -13.95 -9.88
#